data_af6abc58fb0228bd469b5840078d3135
#
_entry.id   af6abc58fb0228bd469b5840078d3135
#
_cell.length_a   1.000
_cell.length_b   1.000
_cell.length_c   1.000
_cell.angle_alpha   90.00
_cell.angle_beta   90.00
_cell.angle_gamma   90.00
#
_symmetry.space_group_name_H-M   'P 1'
#
loop_
_entity.id
_entity.type
_entity.pdbx_description
1 polymer ?
#
loop_
_entity_poly.entity_id
_entity_poly.type
_entity_poly.pdbx_seq_one_letter_code
_entity_poly.pdbx_strand_id
1 'polypeptide(L)'
;VCYFFIACALIIGLRIAMVGTYYSLLSLTQSDQHVQHSKKVFIYGHLEKAASLANYIKGTYRGTYLPAAIIDPDTDASQLTISELRVYGSHDMDTLQEDINSNIPDAVIFVSNAALQRESDRVADWCTTAGVQLYVIPNVDQMTPDAPLNIAPVKIEDLLERPEIIIEEQRIGAQLTGRTLMVTGAAGSIGSEIVRQCCKFSPARLILLDSAETPMHLIRLEIEEDYPSVPIVPIVADVRNRERCHSIVSEHNPAIIFHAAAYKHVPLMEENPCEAVLANVVGTRNVADLAVKYRVEKMVMISTDKAVNPTNIMGASKRLAEIYIQSLGLAIAEGKVEGATRFVTTRFGNVLGSNGSVIPRFREQIEKGGPVTVTHPEIIRYFMTIPEACRLVMEAATLGNGNEIFVFEMGEPVKIADLARRMIELAGLKVGED
;
A
#
# COMPACT_ATOMS: atom_id res chain seq x y z
N VAL A 1 -3.42 68.48 -18.88
CA VAL A 1 -4.20 67.25 -18.55
C VAL A 1 -4.15 66.26 -19.70
N CYS A 2 -4.46 66.64 -20.96
CA CYS A 2 -4.44 65.69 -22.10
C CYS A 2 -3.08 65.04 -22.34
N TYR A 3 -1.97 65.75 -22.25
CA TYR A 3 -0.62 65.20 -22.45
C TYR A 3 -0.24 64.14 -21.39
N PHE A 4 -0.72 64.32 -20.15
CA PHE A 4 -0.49 63.34 -19.11
C PHE A 4 -1.19 62.02 -19.35
N PHE A 5 -2.45 62.04 -19.79
CA PHE A 5 -3.21 60.83 -20.12
C PHE A 5 -2.61 60.09 -21.35
N ILE A 6 -2.14 60.84 -22.35
CA ILE A 6 -1.49 60.25 -23.54
C ILE A 6 -0.17 59.58 -23.13
N ALA A 7 0.63 60.21 -22.27
CA ALA A 7 1.88 59.64 -21.78
C ALA A 7 1.63 58.36 -20.90
N CYS A 8 0.62 58.36 -20.04
CA CYS A 8 0.25 57.16 -19.26
C CYS A 8 -0.23 56.03 -20.20
N ALA A 9 -1.06 56.28 -21.19
CA ALA A 9 -1.54 55.30 -22.13
C ALA A 9 -0.38 54.69 -22.94
N LEU A 10 0.59 55.50 -23.39
CA LEU A 10 1.79 55.04 -24.08
C LEU A 10 2.67 54.14 -23.20
N ILE A 11 2.89 54.53 -21.94
CA ILE A 11 3.69 53.73 -20.98
C ILE A 11 3.03 52.39 -20.70
N ILE A 12 1.70 52.37 -20.48
CA ILE A 12 0.93 51.13 -20.27
C ILE A 12 0.98 50.25 -21.50
N GLY A 13 0.77 50.82 -22.68
CA GLY A 13 0.85 50.11 -23.97
C GLY A 13 2.24 49.50 -24.22
N LEU A 14 3.30 50.27 -23.94
CA LEU A 14 4.67 49.76 -24.03
C LEU A 14 4.97 48.64 -23.06
N ARG A 15 4.45 48.73 -21.83
CA ARG A 15 4.61 47.71 -20.82
C ARG A 15 3.87 46.40 -21.17
N ILE A 16 2.67 46.49 -21.70
CA ILE A 16 1.91 45.34 -22.21
C ILE A 16 2.64 44.70 -23.42
N ALA A 17 3.15 45.50 -24.32
CA ALA A 17 3.92 44.98 -25.45
C ALA A 17 5.24 44.31 -25.00
N MET A 18 5.97 44.89 -24.04
CA MET A 18 7.18 44.28 -23.46
C MET A 18 6.90 43.00 -22.75
N VAL A 19 5.83 42.94 -21.96
CA VAL A 19 5.40 41.71 -21.27
C VAL A 19 4.97 40.64 -22.27
N GLY A 20 4.22 41.01 -23.30
CA GLY A 20 3.82 40.11 -24.39
C GLY A 20 5.01 39.53 -25.15
N THR A 21 5.97 40.40 -25.54
CA THR A 21 7.21 39.93 -26.20
C THR A 21 8.11 39.11 -25.30
N TYR A 22 8.21 39.44 -24.02
CA TYR A 22 8.94 38.65 -23.03
C TYR A 22 8.35 37.24 -22.89
N TYR A 23 7.02 37.10 -22.72
CA TYR A 23 6.37 35.79 -22.67
C TYR A 23 6.47 35.03 -24.02
N SER A 24 6.40 35.70 -25.17
CA SER A 24 6.62 35.06 -26.46
C SER A 24 8.06 34.60 -26.64
N LEU A 25 9.05 35.36 -26.22
CA LEU A 25 10.46 34.94 -26.23
C LEU A 25 10.74 33.81 -25.22
N LEU A 26 10.16 33.86 -24.03
CA LEU A 26 10.23 32.76 -23.04
C LEU A 26 9.60 31.47 -23.61
N SER A 27 8.47 31.57 -24.30
CA SER A 27 7.84 30.41 -24.95
C SER A 27 8.69 29.83 -26.07
N LEU A 28 9.39 30.66 -26.83
CA LEU A 28 10.29 30.24 -27.92
C LEU A 28 11.61 29.64 -27.40
N THR A 29 12.17 30.16 -26.31
CA THR A 29 13.41 29.64 -25.73
C THR A 29 13.21 28.40 -24.83
N GLN A 30 12.02 28.18 -24.28
CA GLN A 30 11.68 26.97 -23.50
C GLN A 30 11.13 25.83 -24.38
N SER A 31 10.61 26.11 -25.61
CA SER A 31 9.99 25.08 -26.43
C SER A 31 10.97 24.10 -27.07
N ASP A 32 12.23 24.48 -27.32
CA ASP A 32 13.14 23.63 -28.11
C ASP A 32 14.00 22.64 -27.29
N GLN A 33 14.10 22.78 -25.96
CA GLN A 33 14.92 21.85 -25.17
C GLN A 33 14.12 20.88 -24.29
N HIS A 34 12.82 21.13 -24.01
CA HIS A 34 12.01 20.26 -23.15
C HIS A 34 10.94 19.45 -23.89
N VAL A 35 10.61 19.75 -25.13
CA VAL A 35 9.56 19.04 -25.88
C VAL A 35 10.01 17.65 -26.37
N GLN A 36 11.31 17.38 -26.40
CA GLN A 36 11.82 16.09 -26.89
C GLN A 36 11.61 14.90 -25.95
N HIS A 37 11.13 15.09 -24.70
CA HIS A 37 11.01 14.01 -23.70
C HIS A 37 9.70 14.03 -22.92
N SER A 38 8.68 14.85 -23.26
CA SER A 38 7.40 14.86 -22.57
C SER A 38 6.56 13.66 -23.00
N LYS A 39 6.11 12.85 -22.03
CA LYS A 39 5.21 11.73 -22.26
C LYS A 39 3.81 12.25 -22.60
N LYS A 40 3.29 11.83 -23.76
CA LYS A 40 1.92 12.11 -24.17
C LYS A 40 0.97 11.23 -23.36
N VAL A 41 0.00 11.84 -22.66
CA VAL A 41 -0.87 11.11 -21.75
C VAL A 41 -2.35 11.36 -22.06
N PHE A 42 -3.16 10.31 -21.91
CA PHE A 42 -4.61 10.40 -21.83
C PHE A 42 -5.04 10.35 -20.38
N ILE A 43 -6.09 11.08 -20.03
CA ILE A 43 -6.60 11.14 -18.66
C ILE A 43 -7.95 10.45 -18.62
N TYR A 44 -8.07 9.42 -17.76
CA TYR A 44 -9.25 8.59 -17.62
C TYR A 44 -10.00 8.90 -16.32
N GLY A 45 -11.29 9.17 -16.41
CA GLY A 45 -12.19 9.36 -15.29
C GLY A 45 -13.26 10.43 -15.52
N HIS A 46 -14.09 10.65 -14.52
CA HIS A 46 -15.18 11.61 -14.57
C HIS A 46 -14.70 13.00 -15.01
N LEU A 47 -15.44 13.61 -15.92
CA LEU A 47 -15.06 14.79 -16.71
C LEU A 47 -14.49 15.96 -15.89
N GLU A 48 -15.14 16.33 -14.77
CA GLU A 48 -14.68 17.44 -13.94
C GLU A 48 -13.30 17.18 -13.31
N LYS A 49 -13.08 15.98 -12.81
CA LYS A 49 -11.80 15.58 -12.20
C LYS A 49 -10.70 15.44 -13.24
N ALA A 50 -11.04 14.86 -14.38
CA ALA A 50 -10.10 14.69 -15.49
C ALA A 50 -9.69 16.04 -16.11
N ALA A 51 -10.62 16.98 -16.30
CA ALA A 51 -10.31 18.32 -16.79
C ALA A 51 -9.47 19.12 -15.78
N SER A 52 -9.78 19.03 -14.48
CA SER A 52 -9.00 19.68 -13.43
C SER A 52 -7.56 19.16 -13.40
N LEU A 53 -7.39 17.85 -13.50
CA LEU A 53 -6.08 17.20 -13.57
C LEU A 53 -5.31 17.61 -14.84
N ALA A 54 -5.97 17.63 -15.99
CA ALA A 54 -5.36 18.05 -17.25
C ALA A 54 -4.80 19.48 -17.15
N ASN A 55 -5.58 20.40 -16.60
CA ASN A 55 -5.16 21.79 -16.41
C ASN A 55 -4.00 21.89 -15.41
N TYR A 56 -4.03 21.13 -14.33
CA TYR A 56 -2.94 21.08 -13.34
C TYR A 56 -1.64 20.56 -13.98
N ILE A 57 -1.70 19.46 -14.73
CA ILE A 57 -0.53 18.91 -15.44
C ILE A 57 0.00 19.93 -16.45
N LYS A 58 -0.87 20.58 -17.23
CA LYS A 58 -0.47 21.64 -18.20
C LYS A 58 0.22 22.83 -17.50
N GLY A 59 -0.20 23.17 -16.29
CA GLY A 59 0.37 24.28 -15.51
C GLY A 59 1.69 23.95 -14.83
N THR A 60 1.75 22.82 -14.12
CA THR A 60 2.82 22.50 -13.15
C THR A 60 3.86 21.53 -13.71
N TYR A 61 3.47 20.59 -14.59
CA TYR A 61 4.34 19.53 -15.12
C TYR A 61 4.63 19.67 -16.61
N ARG A 62 4.65 20.91 -17.12
CA ARG A 62 5.09 21.20 -18.50
C ARG A 62 6.48 20.63 -18.72
N GLY A 63 6.60 19.70 -19.68
CA GLY A 63 7.87 19.05 -20.03
C GLY A 63 8.01 17.62 -19.53
N THR A 64 7.17 17.14 -18.57
CA THR A 64 7.16 15.74 -18.15
C THR A 64 5.98 14.98 -18.76
N TYR A 65 4.78 15.57 -18.67
CA TYR A 65 3.55 14.98 -19.22
C TYR A 65 2.81 16.00 -20.10
N LEU A 66 2.31 15.54 -21.25
CA LEU A 66 1.51 16.32 -22.20
C LEU A 66 0.11 15.70 -22.30
N PRO A 67 -0.92 16.26 -21.63
CA PRO A 67 -2.29 15.81 -21.78
C PRO A 67 -2.76 16.00 -23.23
N ALA A 68 -3.27 14.93 -23.87
CA ALA A 68 -3.70 14.93 -25.25
C ALA A 68 -5.19 14.62 -25.44
N ALA A 69 -5.79 13.87 -24.52
CA ALA A 69 -7.22 13.58 -24.51
C ALA A 69 -7.73 13.28 -23.11
N ILE A 70 -9.06 13.30 -22.95
CA ILE A 70 -9.79 12.86 -21.77
C ILE A 70 -10.68 11.69 -22.19
N ILE A 71 -10.75 10.65 -21.37
CA ILE A 71 -11.67 9.52 -21.51
C ILE A 71 -12.63 9.57 -20.33
N ASP A 72 -13.91 9.81 -20.58
CA ASP A 72 -14.96 9.81 -19.55
C ASP A 72 -15.95 8.67 -19.82
N PRO A 73 -15.95 7.60 -19.00
CA PRO A 73 -16.81 6.45 -19.19
C PRO A 73 -18.29 6.75 -19.01
N ASP A 74 -18.64 7.82 -18.30
CA ASP A 74 -20.02 8.18 -17.94
C ASP A 74 -20.66 9.16 -18.93
N THR A 75 -19.92 9.58 -19.96
CA THR A 75 -20.40 10.59 -20.95
C THR A 75 -20.73 9.94 -22.28
N ASP A 76 -21.94 10.20 -22.82
CA ASP A 76 -22.38 9.82 -24.17
C ASP A 76 -21.94 10.83 -25.26
N ALA A 77 -21.17 11.84 -24.92
CA ALA A 77 -20.87 12.98 -25.75
C ALA A 77 -19.62 12.76 -26.64
N SER A 78 -19.80 12.09 -27.77
CA SER A 78 -18.85 12.11 -28.88
C SER A 78 -18.77 13.52 -29.49
N GLN A 79 -17.64 14.23 -29.30
CA GLN A 79 -17.23 15.55 -29.83
C GLN A 79 -17.12 16.70 -28.83
N LEU A 80 -17.17 16.47 -27.53
CA LEU A 80 -16.82 17.50 -26.57
C LEU A 80 -15.31 17.79 -26.58
N THR A 81 -14.97 19.08 -26.53
CA THR A 81 -13.59 19.55 -26.33
C THR A 81 -13.57 20.40 -25.06
N ILE A 82 -12.76 19.99 -24.08
CA ILE A 82 -12.59 20.71 -22.82
C ILE A 82 -11.10 21.00 -22.61
N SER A 83 -10.77 22.24 -22.28
CA SER A 83 -9.39 22.71 -22.09
C SER A 83 -8.49 22.37 -23.31
N GLU A 84 -9.02 22.47 -24.53
CA GLU A 84 -8.37 22.12 -25.80
C GLU A 84 -8.09 20.60 -25.96
N LEU A 85 -8.68 19.76 -25.12
CA LEU A 85 -8.56 18.31 -25.19
C LEU A 85 -9.87 17.70 -25.69
N ARG A 86 -9.75 16.73 -26.60
CA ARG A 86 -10.89 15.95 -27.06
C ARG A 86 -11.36 15.01 -25.94
N VAL A 87 -12.66 14.89 -25.76
CA VAL A 87 -13.27 13.97 -24.79
C VAL A 87 -13.83 12.77 -25.56
N TYR A 88 -13.50 11.56 -25.08
CA TYR A 88 -14.02 10.31 -25.60
C TYR A 88 -14.95 9.70 -24.55
N GLY A 89 -16.13 9.23 -24.97
CA GLY A 89 -17.12 8.57 -24.12
C GLY A 89 -16.99 7.05 -24.11
N SER A 90 -17.81 6.38 -23.31
CA SER A 90 -17.83 4.90 -23.18
C SER A 90 -18.16 4.16 -24.49
N HIS A 91 -18.91 4.79 -25.39
CA HIS A 91 -19.30 4.23 -26.69
C HIS A 91 -18.28 4.49 -27.81
N ASP A 92 -17.31 5.36 -27.55
CA ASP A 92 -16.31 5.77 -28.54
C ASP A 92 -15.03 4.90 -28.51
N MET A 93 -15.02 3.78 -27.77
CA MET A 93 -13.81 2.96 -27.61
C MET A 93 -13.30 2.40 -28.94
N ASP A 94 -14.19 2.06 -29.89
CA ASP A 94 -13.79 1.62 -31.22
C ASP A 94 -13.20 2.78 -32.02
N THR A 95 -13.78 3.98 -31.91
CA THR A 95 -13.27 5.23 -32.53
C THR A 95 -11.98 5.68 -31.85
N LEU A 96 -11.87 5.49 -30.53
CA LEU A 96 -10.65 5.72 -29.78
C LEU A 96 -9.54 4.81 -30.30
N GLN A 97 -9.83 3.55 -30.60
CA GLN A 97 -8.86 2.59 -31.13
C GLN A 97 -8.39 2.97 -32.55
N GLU A 98 -9.27 3.51 -33.38
CA GLU A 98 -8.93 4.04 -34.71
C GLU A 98 -8.11 5.35 -34.63
N ASP A 99 -8.51 6.29 -33.79
CA ASP A 99 -7.79 7.55 -33.55
C ASP A 99 -6.43 7.32 -32.88
N ILE A 100 -6.32 6.31 -32.01
CA ILE A 100 -5.09 5.94 -31.32
C ILE A 100 -4.09 5.28 -32.27
N ASN A 101 -4.52 4.43 -33.19
CA ASN A 101 -3.63 3.89 -34.22
C ASN A 101 -2.92 4.99 -35.04
N SER A 102 -3.49 6.18 -35.06
CA SER A 102 -2.88 7.40 -35.66
C SER A 102 -2.11 8.24 -34.63
N ASN A 103 -2.33 8.06 -33.30
CA ASN A 103 -1.83 8.98 -32.26
C ASN A 103 -1.72 8.34 -30.87
N ILE A 104 -1.05 7.18 -30.77
CA ILE A 104 -0.87 6.40 -29.54
C ILE A 104 -0.31 7.28 -28.41
N PRO A 105 -0.92 7.29 -27.19
CA PRO A 105 -0.33 7.94 -26.02
C PRO A 105 0.77 7.06 -25.44
N ASP A 106 1.73 7.69 -24.74
CA ASP A 106 2.75 6.96 -24.01
C ASP A 106 2.17 6.34 -22.73
N ALA A 107 1.10 6.95 -22.17
CA ALA A 107 0.45 6.48 -20.98
C ALA A 107 -1.00 6.93 -20.83
N VAL A 108 -1.77 6.18 -20.01
CA VAL A 108 -3.09 6.58 -19.50
C VAL A 108 -2.97 6.83 -17.99
N ILE A 109 -3.49 7.98 -17.54
CA ILE A 109 -3.52 8.37 -16.12
C ILE A 109 -4.95 8.31 -15.62
N PHE A 110 -5.21 7.42 -14.65
CA PHE A 110 -6.51 7.33 -13.96
C PHE A 110 -6.60 8.36 -12.85
N VAL A 111 -7.72 9.08 -12.78
CA VAL A 111 -7.95 10.13 -11.77
C VAL A 111 -8.17 9.56 -10.36
N SER A 112 -8.40 8.27 -10.20
CA SER A 112 -8.53 7.60 -8.91
C SER A 112 -8.44 6.08 -9.05
N ASN A 113 -8.16 5.38 -7.95
CA ASN A 113 -8.23 3.92 -7.90
C ASN A 113 -9.64 3.40 -8.22
N ALA A 114 -10.69 4.10 -7.82
CA ALA A 114 -12.07 3.72 -8.14
C ALA A 114 -12.38 3.81 -9.65
N ALA A 115 -11.79 4.79 -10.36
CA ALA A 115 -11.92 4.88 -11.82
C ALA A 115 -11.17 3.73 -12.51
N LEU A 116 -9.98 3.39 -12.01
CA LEU A 116 -9.20 2.25 -12.50
C LEU A 116 -9.96 0.93 -12.31
N GLN A 117 -10.54 0.70 -11.14
CA GLN A 117 -11.24 -0.55 -10.80
C GLN A 117 -12.50 -0.80 -11.66
N ARG A 118 -13.27 0.25 -11.99
CA ARG A 118 -14.50 0.11 -12.79
C ARG A 118 -14.27 -0.41 -14.21
N GLU A 119 -13.13 -0.07 -14.81
CA GLU A 119 -12.83 -0.29 -16.22
C GLU A 119 -11.51 -1.05 -16.44
N SER A 120 -10.96 -1.65 -15.38
CA SER A 120 -9.63 -2.26 -15.41
C SER A 120 -9.45 -3.25 -16.55
N ASP A 121 -10.44 -4.10 -16.81
CA ASP A 121 -10.31 -5.16 -17.81
C ASP A 121 -10.29 -4.59 -19.25
N ARG A 122 -11.22 -3.68 -19.59
CA ARG A 122 -11.31 -3.12 -20.97
C ARG A 122 -10.15 -2.20 -21.32
N VAL A 123 -9.79 -1.30 -20.41
CA VAL A 123 -8.73 -0.30 -20.65
C VAL A 123 -7.35 -0.93 -20.51
N ALA A 124 -7.17 -1.88 -19.57
CA ALA A 124 -5.92 -2.59 -19.41
C ALA A 124 -5.60 -3.46 -20.63
N ASP A 125 -6.57 -4.22 -21.14
CA ASP A 125 -6.43 -5.04 -22.34
C ASP A 125 -6.02 -4.17 -23.56
N TRP A 126 -6.68 -3.03 -23.71
CA TRP A 126 -6.39 -2.09 -24.77
C TRP A 126 -4.99 -1.48 -24.62
N CYS A 127 -4.63 -0.96 -23.44
CA CYS A 127 -3.31 -0.39 -23.17
C CYS A 127 -2.19 -1.41 -23.41
N THR A 128 -2.41 -2.67 -23.00
CA THR A 128 -1.47 -3.76 -23.20
C THR A 128 -1.27 -4.03 -24.71
N THR A 129 -2.37 -4.13 -25.46
CA THR A 129 -2.31 -4.36 -26.92
C THR A 129 -1.57 -3.22 -27.64
N ALA A 130 -1.70 -1.98 -27.15
CA ALA A 130 -1.09 -0.80 -27.73
C ALA A 130 0.30 -0.45 -27.15
N GLY A 131 0.79 -1.17 -26.13
CA GLY A 131 2.06 -0.88 -25.45
C GLY A 131 2.03 0.41 -24.61
N VAL A 132 0.86 0.81 -24.11
CA VAL A 132 0.62 2.06 -23.36
C VAL A 132 0.76 1.81 -21.85
N GLN A 133 1.53 2.66 -21.15
CA GLN A 133 1.72 2.55 -19.72
C GLN A 133 0.50 3.04 -18.94
N LEU A 134 0.18 2.36 -17.82
CA LEU A 134 -0.91 2.73 -16.92
C LEU A 134 -0.37 3.43 -15.66
N TYR A 135 -0.95 4.59 -15.35
CA TYR A 135 -0.68 5.36 -14.15
C TYR A 135 -1.96 5.68 -13.39
N VAL A 136 -1.86 5.84 -12.09
CA VAL A 136 -2.97 6.24 -11.23
C VAL A 136 -2.56 7.35 -10.28
N ILE A 137 -3.52 8.20 -9.93
CA ILE A 137 -3.37 9.21 -8.88
C ILE A 137 -4.23 8.76 -7.70
N PRO A 138 -3.64 8.34 -6.58
CA PRO A 138 -4.39 7.75 -5.46
C PRO A 138 -5.42 8.71 -4.84
N ASN A 139 -5.17 10.02 -4.81
CA ASN A 139 -5.98 11.01 -4.09
C ASN A 139 -6.11 12.34 -4.84
N VAL A 140 -6.88 12.38 -5.94
CA VAL A 140 -7.15 13.65 -6.66
C VAL A 140 -7.94 14.64 -5.81
N ASP A 141 -8.82 14.16 -4.91
CA ASP A 141 -9.66 15.01 -4.06
C ASP A 141 -8.89 15.77 -2.96
N GLN A 142 -7.62 15.39 -2.71
CA GLN A 142 -6.73 16.04 -1.75
C GLN A 142 -5.70 16.97 -2.42
N MET A 143 -5.84 17.24 -3.72
CA MET A 143 -4.92 18.11 -4.44
C MET A 143 -5.04 19.55 -3.96
N THR A 144 -3.97 20.04 -3.35
CA THR A 144 -3.77 21.48 -3.11
C THR A 144 -2.85 22.04 -4.19
N PRO A 145 -2.97 23.32 -4.55
CA PRO A 145 -2.16 23.92 -5.62
C PRO A 145 -0.64 23.77 -5.45
N ASP A 146 -0.18 23.55 -4.22
CA ASP A 146 1.25 23.48 -3.86
C ASP A 146 1.72 22.03 -3.56
N ALA A 147 0.84 21.03 -3.61
CA ALA A 147 1.23 19.64 -3.33
C ALA A 147 1.80 18.97 -4.59
N PRO A 148 2.92 18.23 -4.50
CA PRO A 148 3.45 17.48 -5.63
C PRO A 148 2.46 16.38 -6.04
N LEU A 149 2.21 16.28 -7.35
CA LEU A 149 1.35 15.26 -7.92
C LEU A 149 2.06 13.90 -7.84
N ASN A 150 1.50 12.97 -7.10
CA ASN A 150 2.02 11.62 -7.03
C ASN A 150 1.41 10.75 -8.13
N ILE A 151 1.99 10.83 -9.34
CA ILE A 151 1.63 9.95 -10.46
C ILE A 151 2.43 8.65 -10.29
N ALA A 152 1.78 7.58 -9.91
CA ALA A 152 2.41 6.29 -9.70
C ALA A 152 2.01 5.29 -10.80
N PRO A 153 2.93 4.40 -11.25
CA PRO A 153 2.55 3.27 -12.09
C PRO A 153 1.48 2.43 -11.39
N VAL A 154 0.48 1.97 -12.15
CA VAL A 154 -0.56 1.07 -11.62
C VAL A 154 0.11 -0.20 -11.11
N LYS A 155 -0.18 -0.54 -9.87
CA LYS A 155 0.28 -1.78 -9.26
C LYS A 155 -0.83 -2.81 -9.34
N ILE A 156 -0.45 -4.09 -9.30
CA ILE A 156 -1.43 -5.18 -9.31
C ILE A 156 -2.41 -5.10 -8.12
N GLU A 157 -1.95 -4.54 -7.01
CA GLU A 157 -2.76 -4.28 -5.82
C GLU A 157 -3.92 -3.32 -6.10
N ASP A 158 -3.73 -2.37 -7.02
CA ASP A 158 -4.74 -1.38 -7.41
C ASP A 158 -5.84 -2.00 -8.29
N LEU A 159 -5.55 -3.11 -8.98
CA LEU A 159 -6.49 -3.85 -9.83
C LEU A 159 -7.34 -4.88 -9.08
N LEU A 160 -6.98 -5.21 -7.86
CA LEU A 160 -7.76 -6.15 -7.06
C LEU A 160 -8.91 -5.37 -6.41
N GLU A 161 -10.11 -5.58 -6.95
CA GLU A 161 -11.36 -4.95 -6.50
C GLU A 161 -11.63 -5.30 -5.03
N ARG A 162 -11.27 -4.39 -4.13
CA ARG A 162 -11.57 -4.52 -2.72
C ARG A 162 -12.01 -3.18 -2.14
N PRO A 163 -13.23 -3.09 -1.59
CA PRO A 163 -13.68 -1.87 -0.95
C PRO A 163 -12.77 -1.54 0.23
N GLU A 164 -12.45 -0.26 0.39
CA GLU A 164 -11.65 0.19 1.53
C GLU A 164 -12.40 -0.08 2.83
N ILE A 165 -11.77 -0.80 3.76
CA ILE A 165 -12.35 -1.07 5.08
C ILE A 165 -12.30 0.20 5.92
N ILE A 166 -13.48 0.68 6.30
CA ILE A 166 -13.62 1.83 7.19
C ILE A 166 -13.46 1.34 8.64
N ILE A 167 -12.48 1.86 9.34
CA ILE A 167 -12.22 1.56 10.76
C ILE A 167 -12.57 2.75 11.64
N GLU A 168 -12.89 2.49 12.90
CA GLU A 168 -13.13 3.55 13.88
C GLU A 168 -11.82 4.09 14.46
N GLU A 169 -11.15 4.99 13.74
CA GLU A 169 -9.86 5.58 14.14
C GLU A 169 -9.88 6.19 15.54
N GLN A 170 -11.01 6.78 15.96
CA GLN A 170 -11.16 7.37 17.29
C GLN A 170 -11.01 6.34 18.42
N ARG A 171 -11.56 5.14 18.24
CA ARG A 171 -11.42 4.06 19.24
C ARG A 171 -10.00 3.55 19.31
N ILE A 172 -9.35 3.38 18.15
CA ILE A 172 -7.95 2.95 18.08
C ILE A 172 -7.08 4.00 18.75
N GLY A 173 -7.27 5.28 18.42
CA GLY A 173 -6.55 6.39 19.04
C GLY A 173 -6.68 6.42 20.56
N ALA A 174 -7.88 6.22 21.10
CA ALA A 174 -8.10 6.19 22.54
C ALA A 174 -7.30 5.07 23.28
N GLN A 175 -6.96 3.98 22.59
CA GLN A 175 -6.16 2.90 23.16
C GLN A 175 -4.65 3.07 22.98
N LEU A 176 -4.20 3.74 21.92
CA LEU A 176 -2.78 3.78 21.56
C LEU A 176 -2.09 5.10 21.95
N THR A 177 -2.84 6.21 21.94
CA THR A 177 -2.28 7.54 22.20
C THR A 177 -1.67 7.63 23.61
N GLY A 178 -0.45 8.14 23.71
CA GLY A 178 0.27 8.32 24.97
C GLY A 178 0.68 7.03 25.67
N ARG A 179 0.59 5.88 25.00
CA ARG A 179 0.91 4.56 25.56
C ARG A 179 2.28 4.06 25.08
N THR A 180 2.92 3.24 25.86
CA THR A 180 4.11 2.49 25.43
C THR A 180 3.66 1.23 24.69
N LEU A 181 4.02 1.10 23.43
CA LEU A 181 3.67 0.00 22.56
C LEU A 181 4.91 -0.79 22.18
N MET A 182 4.77 -2.10 21.95
CA MET A 182 5.85 -2.94 21.45
C MET A 182 5.38 -3.73 20.25
N VAL A 183 6.19 -3.76 19.18
CA VAL A 183 5.96 -4.58 17.99
C VAL A 183 7.12 -5.56 17.85
N THR A 184 6.84 -6.87 17.89
CA THR A 184 7.83 -7.90 17.57
C THR A 184 7.71 -8.32 16.13
N GLY A 185 8.82 -8.64 15.47
CA GLY A 185 8.83 -8.80 14.01
C GLY A 185 8.63 -7.45 13.31
N ALA A 186 9.10 -6.37 13.94
CA ALA A 186 8.85 -4.99 13.56
C ALA A 186 9.43 -4.61 12.19
N ALA A 187 10.43 -5.32 11.71
CA ALA A 187 11.05 -5.12 10.41
C ALA A 187 10.45 -6.01 9.29
N GLY A 188 9.51 -6.89 9.63
CA GLY A 188 8.75 -7.70 8.67
C GLY A 188 7.64 -6.89 7.98
N SER A 189 7.05 -7.44 6.91
CA SER A 189 6.01 -6.74 6.12
C SER A 189 4.79 -6.31 6.95
N ILE A 190 4.32 -7.14 7.88
CA ILE A 190 3.18 -6.81 8.77
C ILE A 190 3.65 -5.94 9.93
N GLY A 191 4.76 -6.29 10.58
CA GLY A 191 5.27 -5.55 11.73
C GLY A 191 5.62 -4.10 11.39
N SER A 192 6.29 -3.84 10.26
CA SER A 192 6.65 -2.50 9.83
C SER A 192 5.42 -1.63 9.52
N GLU A 193 4.38 -2.23 8.95
CA GLU A 193 3.14 -1.49 8.70
C GLU A 193 2.37 -1.21 10.01
N ILE A 194 2.35 -2.15 10.97
CA ILE A 194 1.81 -1.89 12.30
C ILE A 194 2.58 -0.72 12.96
N VAL A 195 3.90 -0.68 12.83
CA VAL A 195 4.73 0.44 13.32
C VAL A 195 4.29 1.76 12.71
N ARG A 196 4.16 1.85 11.38
CA ARG A 196 3.69 3.07 10.66
C ARG A 196 2.32 3.51 11.15
N GLN A 197 1.38 2.57 11.26
CA GLN A 197 0.02 2.89 11.70
C GLN A 197 -0.02 3.30 13.17
N CYS A 198 0.77 2.68 14.07
CA CYS A 198 0.88 3.11 15.45
C CYS A 198 1.41 4.55 15.57
N CYS A 199 2.36 4.95 14.72
CA CYS A 199 2.91 6.31 14.73
C CYS A 199 1.86 7.40 14.50
N LYS A 200 0.81 7.12 13.72
CA LYS A 200 -0.30 8.06 13.47
C LYS A 200 -1.07 8.43 14.73
N PHE A 201 -1.03 7.60 15.77
CA PHE A 201 -1.75 7.79 17.03
C PHE A 201 -0.86 8.35 18.15
N SER A 202 0.32 8.86 17.84
CA SER A 202 1.22 9.53 18.80
C SER A 202 1.42 8.72 20.11
N PRO A 203 1.96 7.50 20.05
CA PRO A 203 2.27 6.73 21.25
C PRO A 203 3.36 7.44 22.08
N ALA A 204 3.36 7.24 23.40
CA ALA A 204 4.41 7.80 24.27
C ALA A 204 5.79 7.21 23.95
N ARG A 205 5.81 5.95 23.51
CA ARG A 205 7.03 5.23 23.07
C ARG A 205 6.63 4.01 22.24
N LEU A 206 7.38 3.74 21.19
CA LEU A 206 7.20 2.57 20.33
C LEU A 206 8.48 1.73 20.31
N ILE A 207 8.41 0.51 20.83
CA ILE A 207 9.53 -0.44 20.88
C ILE A 207 9.44 -1.36 19.69
N LEU A 208 10.49 -1.34 18.86
CA LEU A 208 10.59 -2.15 17.65
C LEU A 208 11.56 -3.30 17.93
N LEU A 209 11.08 -4.53 17.95
CA LEU A 209 11.92 -5.71 18.17
C LEU A 209 11.94 -6.59 16.93
N ASP A 210 13.12 -6.86 16.40
CA ASP A 210 13.33 -7.81 15.29
C ASP A 210 14.74 -8.40 15.35
N SER A 211 14.92 -9.58 14.79
CA SER A 211 16.24 -10.22 14.68
C SER A 211 17.01 -9.77 13.42
N ALA A 212 16.32 -9.17 12.44
CA ALA A 212 16.89 -8.72 11.17
C ALA A 212 17.42 -7.29 11.28
N GLU A 213 18.75 -7.12 11.40
CA GLU A 213 19.39 -5.82 11.62
C GLU A 213 19.16 -4.84 10.48
N THR A 214 19.48 -5.23 9.24
CA THR A 214 19.35 -4.32 8.08
C THR A 214 17.92 -3.84 7.83
N PRO A 215 16.88 -4.69 7.81
CA PRO A 215 15.50 -4.22 7.74
C PRO A 215 15.09 -3.34 8.94
N MET A 216 15.62 -3.60 10.14
CA MET A 216 15.39 -2.76 11.32
C MET A 216 15.99 -1.36 11.14
N HIS A 217 17.17 -1.27 10.56
CA HIS A 217 17.79 0.03 10.25
C HIS A 217 16.95 0.83 9.25
N LEU A 218 16.45 0.18 8.20
CA LEU A 218 15.62 0.85 7.19
C LEU A 218 14.31 1.40 7.77
N ILE A 219 13.58 0.60 8.54
CA ILE A 219 12.32 1.09 9.18
C ILE A 219 12.60 2.19 10.21
N ARG A 220 13.74 2.12 10.90
CA ARG A 220 14.15 3.19 11.82
C ARG A 220 14.31 4.52 11.08
N LEU A 221 15.09 4.55 9.99
CA LEU A 221 15.30 5.77 9.20
C LEU A 221 13.99 6.34 8.69
N GLU A 222 13.13 5.49 8.14
CA GLU A 222 11.81 5.88 7.64
C GLU A 222 10.96 6.55 8.74
N ILE A 223 10.88 5.93 9.92
CA ILE A 223 10.05 6.47 11.00
C ILE A 223 10.65 7.77 11.59
N GLU A 224 11.98 7.87 11.70
CA GLU A 224 12.65 9.09 12.15
C GLU A 224 12.42 10.26 11.17
N GLU A 225 12.27 9.98 9.87
CA GLU A 225 11.97 10.98 8.83
C GLU A 225 10.49 11.35 8.80
N ASP A 226 9.58 10.35 8.72
CA ASP A 226 8.15 10.58 8.52
C ASP A 226 7.41 10.98 9.82
N TYR A 227 7.89 10.53 10.98
CA TYR A 227 7.25 10.73 12.29
C TYR A 227 8.26 11.20 13.36
N PRO A 228 8.96 12.32 13.17
CA PRO A 228 10.06 12.76 14.05
C PRO A 228 9.64 13.05 15.50
N SER A 229 8.35 13.23 15.75
CA SER A 229 7.79 13.44 17.10
C SER A 229 7.52 12.16 17.88
N VAL A 230 7.59 10.97 17.25
CA VAL A 230 7.29 9.69 17.89
C VAL A 230 8.59 9.08 18.45
N PRO A 231 8.70 8.88 19.78
CA PRO A 231 9.88 8.23 20.36
C PRO A 231 9.90 6.76 20.01
N ILE A 232 10.84 6.32 19.16
CA ILE A 232 11.05 4.91 18.82
C ILE A 232 12.28 4.34 19.54
N VAL A 233 12.22 3.05 19.86
CA VAL A 233 13.32 2.28 20.45
C VAL A 233 13.55 1.02 19.60
N PRO A 234 14.42 1.10 18.58
CA PRO A 234 14.76 -0.07 17.76
C PRO A 234 15.71 -1.00 18.52
N ILE A 235 15.33 -2.29 18.61
CA ILE A 235 16.09 -3.32 19.34
C ILE A 235 16.28 -4.53 18.44
N VAL A 236 17.54 -4.85 18.15
CA VAL A 236 17.89 -6.11 17.48
C VAL A 236 17.90 -7.23 18.52
N ALA A 237 16.90 -8.10 18.45
CA ALA A 237 16.74 -9.23 19.35
C ALA A 237 15.84 -10.32 18.74
N ASP A 238 16.05 -11.55 19.19
CA ASP A 238 15.29 -12.72 18.77
C ASP A 238 14.29 -13.12 19.86
N VAL A 239 13.02 -13.31 19.51
CA VAL A 239 11.97 -13.74 20.45
C VAL A 239 12.23 -15.13 21.05
N ARG A 240 13.07 -15.95 20.41
CA ARG A 240 13.54 -17.24 20.93
C ARG A 240 14.41 -17.09 22.18
N ASN A 241 15.11 -15.96 22.32
CA ASN A 241 15.96 -15.66 23.47
C ASN A 241 15.13 -15.06 24.62
N ARG A 242 14.72 -15.93 25.54
CA ARG A 242 13.87 -15.57 26.69
C ARG A 242 14.50 -14.51 27.59
N GLU A 243 15.80 -14.62 27.86
CA GLU A 243 16.52 -13.69 28.75
C GLU A 243 16.57 -12.28 28.15
N ARG A 244 16.87 -12.20 26.84
CA ARG A 244 16.88 -10.92 26.14
C ARG A 244 15.49 -10.29 26.08
N CYS A 245 14.46 -11.07 25.74
CA CYS A 245 13.07 -10.61 25.78
C CYS A 245 12.66 -10.15 27.19
N HIS A 246 13.09 -10.88 28.23
CA HIS A 246 12.84 -10.51 29.64
C HIS A 246 13.44 -9.12 29.95
N SER A 247 14.71 -8.88 29.62
CA SER A 247 15.35 -7.57 29.83
C SER A 247 14.56 -6.46 29.16
N ILE A 248 14.16 -6.65 27.89
CA ILE A 248 13.43 -5.65 27.10
C ILE A 248 12.06 -5.33 27.71
N VAL A 249 11.26 -6.36 27.99
CA VAL A 249 9.89 -6.15 28.53
C VAL A 249 9.95 -5.54 29.93
N SER A 250 10.91 -5.95 30.76
CA SER A 250 11.07 -5.38 32.11
C SER A 250 11.53 -3.93 32.11
N GLU A 251 12.41 -3.54 31.18
CA GLU A 251 12.92 -2.18 31.07
C GLU A 251 11.87 -1.20 30.52
N HIS A 252 11.12 -1.64 29.52
CA HIS A 252 10.25 -0.72 28.79
C HIS A 252 8.78 -0.80 29.20
N ASN A 253 8.37 -1.85 29.87
CA ASN A 253 7.02 -2.10 30.39
C ASN A 253 5.88 -1.72 29.43
N PRO A 254 5.79 -2.36 28.23
CA PRO A 254 4.81 -1.98 27.22
C PRO A 254 3.38 -2.24 27.73
N ALA A 255 2.46 -1.34 27.39
CA ALA A 255 1.05 -1.51 27.69
C ALA A 255 0.38 -2.51 26.71
N ILE A 256 0.79 -2.48 25.45
CA ILE A 256 0.27 -3.34 24.40
C ILE A 256 1.44 -3.92 23.60
N ILE A 257 1.35 -5.22 23.27
CA ILE A 257 2.30 -5.92 22.41
C ILE A 257 1.58 -6.42 21.16
N PHE A 258 2.06 -6.00 19.99
CA PHE A 258 1.71 -6.60 18.71
C PHE A 258 2.78 -7.62 18.34
N HIS A 259 2.41 -8.90 18.33
CA HIS A 259 3.34 -10.01 18.10
C HIS A 259 3.25 -10.52 16.67
N ALA A 260 4.09 -9.96 15.79
CA ALA A 260 4.19 -10.34 14.38
C ALA A 260 5.44 -11.18 14.04
N ALA A 261 6.34 -11.40 15.01
CA ALA A 261 7.51 -12.23 14.83
C ALA A 261 7.13 -13.70 14.58
N ALA A 262 7.46 -14.23 13.39
CA ALA A 262 7.20 -15.61 13.01
C ALA A 262 7.94 -15.98 11.72
N TYR A 263 8.23 -17.26 11.53
CA TYR A 263 8.57 -17.82 10.24
C TYR A 263 7.31 -18.23 9.48
N LYS A 264 7.21 -17.86 8.18
CA LYS A 264 5.98 -17.99 7.38
C LYS A 264 6.11 -18.81 6.10
N HIS A 265 7.34 -19.08 5.64
CA HIS A 265 7.56 -19.77 4.37
C HIS A 265 7.40 -21.27 4.53
N VAL A 266 6.30 -21.81 3.98
CA VAL A 266 5.95 -23.23 4.11
C VAL A 266 7.07 -24.16 3.65
N PRO A 267 7.65 -24.03 2.44
CA PRO A 267 8.71 -24.96 2.00
C PRO A 267 9.92 -24.98 2.94
N LEU A 268 10.38 -23.78 3.37
CA LEU A 268 11.53 -23.70 4.28
C LEU A 268 11.23 -24.30 5.66
N MET A 269 9.99 -24.21 6.13
CA MET A 269 9.62 -24.79 7.43
C MET A 269 9.40 -26.30 7.37
N GLU A 270 9.02 -26.85 6.21
CA GLU A 270 9.06 -28.30 5.99
C GLU A 270 10.49 -28.87 6.05
N GLU A 271 11.45 -28.15 5.49
CA GLU A 271 12.86 -28.50 5.51
C GLU A 271 13.51 -28.23 6.90
N ASN A 272 12.96 -27.29 7.68
CA ASN A 272 13.51 -26.85 8.97
C ASN A 272 12.42 -26.83 10.07
N PRO A 273 11.80 -27.96 10.43
CA PRO A 273 10.66 -28.00 11.35
C PRO A 273 10.99 -27.51 12.76
N CYS A 274 12.21 -27.77 13.25
CA CYS A 274 12.65 -27.29 14.56
C CYS A 274 12.66 -25.75 14.63
N GLU A 275 13.08 -25.08 13.59
CA GLU A 275 13.11 -23.62 13.51
C GLU A 275 11.69 -23.03 13.55
N ALA A 276 10.72 -23.69 12.89
CA ALA A 276 9.33 -23.30 12.96
C ALA A 276 8.79 -23.39 14.41
N VAL A 277 9.09 -24.46 15.12
CA VAL A 277 8.69 -24.64 16.52
C VAL A 277 9.39 -23.63 17.42
N LEU A 278 10.68 -23.44 17.27
CA LEU A 278 11.44 -22.49 18.08
C LEU A 278 10.96 -21.04 17.87
N ALA A 279 10.76 -20.60 16.66
CA ALA A 279 10.33 -19.23 16.38
C ALA A 279 8.83 -19.04 16.69
N ASN A 280 7.97 -19.88 16.12
CA ASN A 280 6.52 -19.65 16.15
C ASN A 280 5.89 -20.08 17.49
N VAL A 281 6.37 -21.16 18.13
CA VAL A 281 5.80 -21.66 19.37
C VAL A 281 6.57 -21.13 20.58
N VAL A 282 7.90 -21.40 20.66
CA VAL A 282 8.70 -21.02 21.83
C VAL A 282 8.84 -19.49 21.89
N GLY A 283 9.05 -18.84 20.76
CA GLY A 283 9.10 -17.36 20.68
C GLY A 283 7.80 -16.72 21.16
N THR A 284 6.63 -17.22 20.68
CA THR A 284 5.33 -16.73 21.13
C THR A 284 5.12 -16.98 22.63
N ARG A 285 5.47 -18.17 23.13
CA ARG A 285 5.40 -18.49 24.56
C ARG A 285 6.24 -17.53 25.40
N ASN A 286 7.48 -17.27 24.98
CA ASN A 286 8.36 -16.34 25.71
C ASN A 286 7.72 -14.95 25.85
N VAL A 287 7.19 -14.40 24.75
CA VAL A 287 6.55 -13.08 24.76
C VAL A 287 5.28 -13.10 25.60
N ALA A 288 4.43 -14.14 25.49
CA ALA A 288 3.18 -14.25 26.24
C ALA A 288 3.40 -14.40 27.75
N ASP A 289 4.34 -15.26 28.17
CA ASP A 289 4.69 -15.43 29.60
C ASP A 289 5.20 -14.12 30.21
N LEU A 290 6.02 -13.37 29.44
CA LEU A 290 6.54 -12.07 29.88
C LEU A 290 5.43 -11.01 29.91
N ALA A 291 4.50 -11.05 28.97
CA ALA A 291 3.33 -10.17 29.00
C ALA A 291 2.51 -10.37 30.30
N VAL A 292 2.27 -11.61 30.70
CA VAL A 292 1.59 -11.91 31.98
C VAL A 292 2.43 -11.46 33.17
N LYS A 293 3.72 -11.81 33.18
CA LYS A 293 4.63 -11.48 34.31
C LYS A 293 4.72 -9.99 34.58
N TYR A 294 4.76 -9.18 33.51
CA TYR A 294 4.90 -7.72 33.59
C TYR A 294 3.56 -6.98 33.45
N ARG A 295 2.44 -7.71 33.57
CA ARG A 295 1.08 -7.14 33.52
C ARG A 295 0.80 -6.26 32.31
N VAL A 296 1.32 -6.68 31.14
CA VAL A 296 0.94 -6.07 29.86
C VAL A 296 -0.56 -6.20 29.71
N GLU A 297 -1.24 -5.11 29.40
CA GLU A 297 -2.71 -5.10 29.36
C GLU A 297 -3.25 -5.97 28.24
N LYS A 298 -2.59 -5.93 27.08
CA LYS A 298 -3.04 -6.66 25.88
C LYS A 298 -1.87 -7.16 25.04
N MET A 299 -1.98 -8.40 24.56
CA MET A 299 -1.11 -8.95 23.54
C MET A 299 -1.94 -9.41 22.35
N VAL A 300 -1.62 -8.87 21.16
CA VAL A 300 -2.26 -9.21 19.90
C VAL A 300 -1.32 -10.09 19.09
N MET A 301 -1.70 -11.35 18.89
CA MET A 301 -0.94 -12.30 18.09
C MET A 301 -1.43 -12.30 16.65
N ILE A 302 -0.52 -12.08 15.71
CA ILE A 302 -0.77 -12.23 14.28
C ILE A 302 -0.64 -13.71 13.90
N SER A 303 -1.72 -14.29 13.38
CA SER A 303 -1.80 -15.66 12.88
C SER A 303 -2.22 -15.70 11.40
N THR A 304 -2.60 -16.86 10.91
CA THR A 304 -2.83 -17.11 9.50
C THR A 304 -4.00 -18.08 9.30
N ASP A 305 -4.61 -18.06 8.11
CA ASP A 305 -5.56 -19.04 7.60
C ASP A 305 -4.99 -20.48 7.65
N LYS A 306 -3.67 -20.63 7.47
CA LYS A 306 -2.98 -21.93 7.48
C LYS A 306 -2.91 -22.60 8.85
N ALA A 307 -3.27 -21.87 9.91
CA ALA A 307 -3.45 -22.44 11.26
C ALA A 307 -4.81 -23.15 11.44
N VAL A 308 -5.71 -23.01 10.46
CA VAL A 308 -7.01 -23.72 10.43
C VAL A 308 -6.80 -25.08 9.79
N ASN A 309 -7.05 -26.17 10.54
CA ASN A 309 -6.81 -27.56 10.07
C ASN A 309 -5.45 -27.71 9.35
N PRO A 310 -4.33 -27.46 10.04
CA PRO A 310 -3.03 -27.32 9.39
C PRO A 310 -2.58 -28.60 8.72
N THR A 311 -2.15 -28.47 7.46
CA THR A 311 -1.62 -29.57 6.63
C THR A 311 -0.10 -29.45 6.40
N ASN A 312 0.55 -28.50 7.08
CA ASN A 312 1.98 -28.24 6.97
C ASN A 312 2.57 -27.77 8.30
N ILE A 313 3.88 -27.89 8.44
CA ILE A 313 4.62 -27.59 9.68
C ILE A 313 4.44 -26.12 10.11
N MET A 314 4.51 -25.17 9.15
CA MET A 314 4.34 -23.76 9.46
C MET A 314 2.94 -23.49 10.05
N GLY A 315 1.88 -24.00 9.41
CA GLY A 315 0.51 -23.87 9.91
C GLY A 315 0.33 -24.55 11.28
N ALA A 316 0.88 -25.76 11.45
CA ALA A 316 0.82 -26.49 12.71
C ALA A 316 1.53 -25.75 13.86
N SER A 317 2.71 -25.16 13.60
CA SER A 317 3.43 -24.36 14.59
C SER A 317 2.66 -23.11 15.00
N LYS A 318 2.01 -22.42 14.05
CA LYS A 318 1.14 -21.27 14.36
C LYS A 318 -0.08 -21.71 15.17
N ARG A 319 -0.69 -22.84 14.83
CA ARG A 319 -1.83 -23.40 15.59
C ARG A 319 -1.44 -23.76 17.03
N LEU A 320 -0.28 -24.35 17.24
CA LEU A 320 0.23 -24.64 18.59
C LEU A 320 0.44 -23.35 19.39
N ALA A 321 0.97 -22.30 18.78
CA ALA A 321 1.12 -20.99 19.41
C ALA A 321 -0.24 -20.38 19.81
N GLU A 322 -1.27 -20.49 18.94
CA GLU A 322 -2.63 -20.04 19.27
C GLU A 322 -3.21 -20.81 20.46
N ILE A 323 -3.06 -22.15 20.47
CA ILE A 323 -3.53 -23.00 21.57
C ILE A 323 -2.84 -22.61 22.87
N TYR A 324 -1.53 -22.34 22.83
CA TYR A 324 -0.80 -21.89 24.03
C TYR A 324 -1.38 -20.58 24.58
N ILE A 325 -1.56 -19.56 23.74
CA ILE A 325 -2.10 -18.26 24.14
C ILE A 325 -3.51 -18.39 24.68
N GLN A 326 -4.39 -19.15 24.02
CA GLN A 326 -5.75 -19.40 24.48
C GLN A 326 -5.76 -20.11 25.83
N SER A 327 -4.92 -21.15 26.00
CA SER A 327 -4.81 -21.88 27.26
C SER A 327 -4.32 -20.98 28.39
N LEU A 328 -3.35 -20.13 28.14
CA LEU A 328 -2.82 -19.17 29.12
C LEU A 328 -3.89 -18.14 29.50
N GLY A 329 -4.62 -17.60 28.55
CA GLY A 329 -5.71 -16.66 28.81
C GLY A 329 -6.86 -17.30 29.60
N LEU A 330 -7.23 -18.56 29.30
CA LEU A 330 -8.22 -19.31 30.09
C LEU A 330 -7.73 -19.55 31.52
N ALA A 331 -6.46 -19.92 31.69
CA ALA A 331 -5.87 -20.12 33.01
C ALA A 331 -5.90 -18.85 33.88
N ILE A 332 -5.70 -17.68 33.25
CA ILE A 332 -5.84 -16.38 33.91
C ILE A 332 -7.32 -16.14 34.31
N ALA A 333 -8.25 -16.35 33.38
CA ALA A 333 -9.67 -16.14 33.59
C ALA A 333 -10.22 -17.06 34.71
N GLU A 334 -9.70 -18.29 34.84
CA GLU A 334 -10.05 -19.26 35.89
C GLU A 334 -9.28 -19.04 37.20
N GLY A 335 -8.38 -18.03 37.27
CA GLY A 335 -7.57 -17.76 38.47
C GLY A 335 -6.46 -18.78 38.74
N LYS A 336 -6.15 -19.67 37.78
CA LYS A 336 -5.07 -20.65 37.87
C LYS A 336 -3.68 -20.05 37.68
N VAL A 337 -3.63 -18.94 36.96
CA VAL A 337 -2.43 -18.13 36.71
C VAL A 337 -2.74 -16.71 37.13
N GLU A 338 -1.89 -16.14 38.00
CA GLU A 338 -2.00 -14.72 38.36
C GLU A 338 -1.64 -13.84 37.16
N GLY A 339 -2.56 -12.96 36.74
CA GLY A 339 -2.36 -12.06 35.60
C GLY A 339 -3.64 -11.33 35.22
N ALA A 340 -3.50 -10.35 34.36
CA ALA A 340 -4.61 -9.57 33.81
C ALA A 340 -4.47 -9.33 32.32
N THR A 341 -3.47 -9.93 31.68
CA THR A 341 -3.20 -9.76 30.24
C THR A 341 -4.33 -10.35 29.40
N ARG A 342 -4.86 -9.55 28.47
CA ARG A 342 -5.85 -9.96 27.50
C ARG A 342 -5.16 -10.40 26.22
N PHE A 343 -5.41 -11.61 25.78
CA PHE A 343 -4.84 -12.17 24.57
C PHE A 343 -5.85 -12.09 23.43
N VAL A 344 -5.46 -11.53 22.31
CA VAL A 344 -6.25 -11.43 21.08
C VAL A 344 -5.47 -12.08 19.95
N THR A 345 -6.09 -12.96 19.19
CA THR A 345 -5.48 -13.58 18.02
C THR A 345 -6.19 -13.11 16.76
N THR A 346 -5.44 -12.78 15.70
CA THR A 346 -5.99 -12.42 14.41
C THR A 346 -5.55 -13.41 13.34
N ARG A 347 -6.49 -13.84 12.49
CA ARG A 347 -6.24 -14.74 11.36
C ARG A 347 -6.65 -14.06 10.06
N PHE A 348 -5.75 -14.08 9.10
CA PHE A 348 -6.02 -13.66 7.73
C PHE A 348 -5.18 -14.48 6.74
N GLY A 349 -5.54 -14.41 5.46
CA GLY A 349 -4.89 -15.15 4.38
C GLY A 349 -3.63 -14.48 3.88
N ASN A 350 -3.42 -14.51 2.55
CA ASN A 350 -2.24 -13.89 1.97
C ASN A 350 -2.36 -12.37 1.94
N VAL A 351 -1.24 -11.69 2.13
CA VAL A 351 -1.15 -10.23 1.96
C VAL A 351 -0.34 -9.91 0.71
N LEU A 352 -0.84 -8.94 -0.06
CA LEU A 352 -0.23 -8.51 -1.30
C LEU A 352 1.11 -7.85 -1.07
N GLY A 353 2.07 -8.09 -1.97
CA GLY A 353 3.38 -7.43 -1.94
C GLY A 353 4.27 -7.78 -0.74
N SER A 354 3.88 -8.74 0.13
CA SER A 354 4.73 -9.14 1.25
C SER A 354 6.01 -9.84 0.80
N ASN A 355 7.10 -9.63 1.54
CA ASN A 355 8.41 -10.20 1.22
C ASN A 355 8.35 -11.71 0.96
N GLY A 356 8.93 -12.15 -0.18
CA GLY A 356 8.95 -13.55 -0.62
C GLY A 356 7.58 -14.12 -0.99
N SER A 357 6.56 -13.29 -1.22
CA SER A 357 5.26 -13.73 -1.75
C SER A 357 5.27 -13.85 -3.27
N VAL A 358 4.16 -14.33 -3.83
CA VAL A 358 4.01 -14.60 -5.26
C VAL A 358 4.19 -13.36 -6.14
N ILE A 359 3.70 -12.18 -5.72
CA ILE A 359 3.78 -10.95 -6.51
C ILE A 359 5.21 -10.46 -6.71
N PRO A 360 6.06 -10.25 -5.68
CA PRO A 360 7.47 -9.93 -5.88
C PRO A 360 8.21 -10.94 -6.74
N ARG A 361 7.89 -12.23 -6.61
CA ARG A 361 8.50 -13.27 -7.43
C ARG A 361 8.11 -13.16 -8.91
N PHE A 362 6.82 -12.94 -9.20
CA PHE A 362 6.37 -12.74 -10.58
C PHE A 362 6.98 -11.50 -11.21
N ARG A 363 7.05 -10.39 -10.44
CA ARG A 363 7.72 -9.16 -10.89
C ARG A 363 9.17 -9.42 -11.27
N GLU A 364 9.93 -10.09 -10.40
CA GLU A 364 11.32 -10.45 -10.68
C GLU A 364 11.46 -11.36 -11.92
N GLN A 365 10.54 -12.32 -12.12
CA GLN A 365 10.56 -13.20 -13.30
C GLN A 365 10.24 -12.41 -14.58
N ILE A 366 9.27 -11.50 -14.54
CA ILE A 366 8.91 -10.63 -15.66
C ILE A 366 10.08 -9.70 -16.02
N GLU A 367 10.70 -9.05 -15.03
CA GLU A 367 11.88 -8.19 -15.24
C GLU A 367 13.08 -8.94 -15.85
N LYS A 368 13.19 -10.24 -15.61
CA LYS A 368 14.22 -11.11 -16.19
C LYS A 368 13.87 -11.67 -17.57
N GLY A 369 12.71 -11.34 -18.13
CA GLY A 369 12.24 -11.87 -19.42
C GLY A 369 11.60 -13.25 -19.34
N GLY A 370 11.05 -13.62 -18.20
CA GLY A 370 10.31 -14.86 -17.99
C GLY A 370 11.17 -16.15 -17.89
N PRO A 371 10.53 -17.31 -17.92
CA PRO A 371 9.08 -17.52 -17.83
C PRO A 371 8.52 -17.28 -16.42
N VAL A 372 7.27 -16.82 -16.34
CA VAL A 372 6.54 -16.75 -15.06
C VAL A 372 6.04 -18.14 -14.66
N THR A 373 6.42 -18.58 -13.45
CA THR A 373 6.14 -19.95 -13.00
C THR A 373 4.93 -20.00 -12.06
N VAL A 374 3.88 -20.71 -12.48
CA VAL A 374 2.67 -20.97 -11.68
C VAL A 374 2.65 -22.45 -11.30
N THR A 375 2.52 -22.75 -10.01
CA THR A 375 2.57 -24.12 -9.49
C THR A 375 1.45 -25.00 -10.07
N HIS A 376 0.23 -24.45 -10.19
CA HIS A 376 -0.91 -25.13 -10.79
C HIS A 376 -1.92 -24.08 -11.29
N PRO A 377 -2.51 -24.20 -12.47
CA PRO A 377 -3.40 -23.19 -13.06
C PRO A 377 -4.68 -22.94 -12.24
N GLU A 378 -5.18 -23.94 -11.55
CA GLU A 378 -6.41 -23.84 -10.76
C GLU A 378 -6.18 -23.40 -9.30
N ILE A 379 -4.95 -23.04 -8.91
CA ILE A 379 -4.69 -22.53 -7.56
C ILE A 379 -5.37 -21.17 -7.39
N ILE A 380 -6.23 -21.10 -6.37
CA ILE A 380 -6.84 -19.86 -5.91
C ILE A 380 -6.24 -19.43 -4.58
N ARG A 381 -6.21 -18.12 -4.32
CA ARG A 381 -5.80 -17.53 -3.06
C ARG A 381 -6.67 -16.31 -2.76
N TYR A 382 -6.90 -16.09 -1.46
CA TYR A 382 -7.49 -14.85 -1.00
C TYR A 382 -6.37 -13.85 -0.70
N PHE A 383 -6.57 -12.62 -1.09
CA PHE A 383 -5.61 -11.56 -0.86
C PHE A 383 -6.22 -10.38 -0.11
N MET A 384 -5.38 -9.71 0.65
CA MET A 384 -5.66 -8.48 1.36
C MET A 384 -4.44 -7.56 1.20
N THR A 385 -4.62 -6.26 1.21
CA THR A 385 -3.47 -5.35 1.25
C THR A 385 -2.82 -5.35 2.64
N ILE A 386 -1.52 -5.07 2.73
CA ILE A 386 -0.83 -5.01 4.01
C ILE A 386 -1.42 -3.92 4.92
N PRO A 387 -1.67 -2.68 4.43
CA PRO A 387 -2.31 -1.64 5.25
C PRO A 387 -3.68 -2.05 5.79
N GLU A 388 -4.50 -2.70 4.97
CA GLU A 388 -5.82 -3.18 5.36
C GLU A 388 -5.74 -4.23 6.47
N ALA A 389 -4.89 -5.26 6.29
CA ALA A 389 -4.66 -6.28 7.30
C ALA A 389 -4.24 -5.68 8.65
N CYS A 390 -3.33 -4.70 8.62
CA CYS A 390 -2.84 -4.04 9.83
C CYS A 390 -3.90 -3.16 10.49
N ARG A 391 -4.75 -2.46 9.71
CA ARG A 391 -5.91 -1.73 10.25
C ARG A 391 -6.85 -2.67 11.01
N LEU A 392 -7.18 -3.82 10.42
CA LEU A 392 -8.04 -4.83 11.07
C LEU A 392 -7.38 -5.44 12.32
N VAL A 393 -6.06 -5.62 12.33
CA VAL A 393 -5.32 -6.04 13.53
C VAL A 393 -5.46 -5.01 14.65
N MET A 394 -5.37 -3.72 14.35
CA MET A 394 -5.53 -2.64 15.34
C MET A 394 -6.98 -2.56 15.83
N GLU A 395 -7.95 -2.76 14.95
CA GLU A 395 -9.36 -2.81 15.34
C GLU A 395 -9.67 -4.02 16.22
N ALA A 396 -9.16 -5.21 15.86
CA ALA A 396 -9.26 -6.40 16.70
C ALA A 396 -8.59 -6.19 18.09
N ALA A 397 -7.45 -5.47 18.10
CA ALA A 397 -6.84 -5.05 19.37
C ALA A 397 -7.79 -4.20 20.21
N THR A 398 -8.59 -3.37 19.57
CA THR A 398 -9.54 -2.46 20.24
C THR A 398 -10.78 -3.20 20.74
N LEU A 399 -11.37 -4.03 19.89
CA LEU A 399 -12.61 -4.76 20.16
C LEU A 399 -12.41 -5.96 21.11
N GLY A 400 -11.25 -6.61 21.05
CA GLY A 400 -10.99 -7.85 21.78
C GLY A 400 -10.96 -7.64 23.29
N ASN A 401 -11.73 -8.47 23.99
CA ASN A 401 -11.81 -8.50 25.45
C ASN A 401 -10.92 -9.57 26.10
N GLY A 402 -10.39 -10.49 25.28
CA GLY A 402 -9.46 -11.55 25.68
C GLY A 402 -9.93 -12.94 25.25
N ASN A 403 -8.98 -13.76 24.76
CA ASN A 403 -9.16 -15.12 24.26
C ASN A 403 -9.96 -15.27 22.95
N GLU A 404 -10.30 -14.17 22.27
CA GLU A 404 -10.95 -14.24 20.97
C GLU A 404 -9.93 -14.49 19.84
N ILE A 405 -10.43 -15.17 18.81
CA ILE A 405 -9.77 -15.27 17.50
C ILE A 405 -10.62 -14.52 16.49
N PHE A 406 -10.12 -13.40 16.01
CA PHE A 406 -10.71 -12.64 14.93
C PHE A 406 -10.28 -13.21 13.59
N VAL A 407 -11.24 -13.60 12.76
CA VAL A 407 -11.00 -14.05 11.39
C VAL A 407 -11.44 -12.93 10.45
N PHE A 408 -10.54 -12.47 9.61
CA PHE A 408 -10.83 -11.36 8.71
C PHE A 408 -11.51 -11.87 7.43
N GLU A 409 -12.47 -11.11 6.96
CA GLU A 409 -13.10 -11.35 5.68
C GLU A 409 -12.10 -11.05 4.55
N MET A 410 -11.84 -12.04 3.71
CA MET A 410 -10.78 -11.98 2.71
C MET A 410 -11.27 -11.53 1.33
N GLY A 411 -12.57 -11.27 1.15
CA GLY A 411 -13.18 -10.94 -0.14
C GLY A 411 -13.17 -12.11 -1.13
N GLU A 412 -13.15 -11.79 -2.42
CA GLU A 412 -13.21 -12.79 -3.49
C GLU A 412 -11.89 -13.53 -3.71
N PRO A 413 -11.94 -14.82 -4.07
CA PRO A 413 -10.75 -15.59 -4.37
C PRO A 413 -10.16 -15.21 -5.74
N VAL A 414 -8.85 -15.13 -5.82
CA VAL A 414 -8.09 -14.81 -7.04
C VAL A 414 -7.35 -16.04 -7.55
N LYS A 415 -7.52 -16.37 -8.83
CA LYS A 415 -6.70 -17.40 -9.49
C LYS A 415 -5.28 -16.88 -9.70
N ILE A 416 -4.28 -17.65 -9.27
CA ILE A 416 -2.87 -17.24 -9.39
C ILE A 416 -2.43 -17.15 -10.85
N ALA A 417 -2.99 -17.97 -11.74
CA ALA A 417 -2.72 -17.89 -13.17
C ALA A 417 -3.24 -16.58 -13.79
N ASP A 418 -4.42 -16.10 -13.38
CA ASP A 418 -4.97 -14.84 -13.86
C ASP A 418 -4.18 -13.64 -13.30
N LEU A 419 -3.75 -13.74 -12.05
CA LEU A 419 -2.84 -12.76 -11.46
C LEU A 419 -1.52 -12.66 -12.24
N ALA A 420 -0.92 -13.78 -12.61
CA ALA A 420 0.30 -13.82 -13.41
C ALA A 420 0.10 -13.16 -14.78
N ARG A 421 -1.01 -13.50 -15.46
CA ARG A 421 -1.37 -12.91 -16.76
C ARG A 421 -1.50 -11.38 -16.65
N ARG A 422 -2.28 -10.87 -15.71
CA ARG A 422 -2.45 -9.43 -15.48
C ARG A 422 -1.13 -8.72 -15.18
N MET A 423 -0.22 -9.36 -14.44
CA MET A 423 1.09 -8.77 -14.15
C MET A 423 2.00 -8.69 -15.39
N ILE A 424 1.95 -9.68 -16.28
CA ILE A 424 2.67 -9.65 -17.58
C ILE A 424 2.10 -8.52 -18.44
N GLU A 425 0.79 -8.43 -18.55
CA GLU A 425 0.08 -7.40 -19.30
C GLU A 425 0.40 -5.99 -18.78
N LEU A 426 0.37 -5.78 -17.46
CA LEU A 426 0.77 -4.50 -16.85
C LEU A 426 2.24 -4.11 -17.13
N ALA A 427 3.10 -5.08 -17.37
CA ALA A 427 4.48 -4.83 -17.79
C ALA A 427 4.61 -4.48 -19.29
N GLY A 428 3.49 -4.44 -20.04
CA GLY A 428 3.48 -4.19 -21.48
C GLY A 428 3.92 -5.37 -22.33
N LEU A 429 3.88 -6.58 -21.77
CA LEU A 429 4.32 -7.81 -22.41
C LEU A 429 3.11 -8.68 -22.80
N LYS A 430 3.27 -9.55 -23.80
CA LYS A 430 2.22 -10.46 -24.26
C LYS A 430 2.42 -11.85 -23.71
N VAL A 431 1.36 -12.42 -23.15
CA VAL A 431 1.37 -13.77 -22.58
C VAL A 431 1.58 -14.82 -23.69
N GLY A 432 2.66 -15.58 -23.56
CA GLY A 432 3.00 -16.69 -24.50
C GLY A 432 3.79 -16.26 -25.74
N GLU A 433 4.08 -14.98 -25.91
CA GLU A 433 4.92 -14.45 -27.01
C GLU A 433 6.25 -13.90 -26.49
N ASP A 434 6.26 -13.24 -25.32
CA ASP A 434 7.43 -12.60 -24.70
C ASP A 434 7.99 -13.39 -23.52
#